data_b4e8fee0a5a0b74d9366f4f7d9b228eb
#
_entry.id   b4e8fee0a5a0b74d9366f4f7d9b228eb
#
_cell.length_a   1.000
_cell.length_b   1.000
_cell.length_c   1.000
_cell.angle_alpha   90.00
_cell.angle_beta   90.00
_cell.angle_gamma   90.00
#
_symmetry.space_group_name_H-M   'P 1'
#
loop_
_entity.id
_entity.type
_entity.pdbx_description
1 polymer ?
#
loop_
_entity_poly.entity_id
_entity_poly.type
_entity_poly.pdbx_seq_one_letter_code
_entity_poly.pdbx_strand_id
1 'polypeptide(L)'
;MEYYLERKNWSQNKLAIAARLNQSQVNKIINGTVYTVQVDTLVCLCLVLQLNLDESKDLLARAERAFSPASVLHQTYQELIKIYAKRPLDCSDNVGFFDEADHILTAKGLPVLPNCYR
;
A
#
# COMPACT_ATOMS: atom_id res chain seq x y z
N MET A 1 -8.35 7.50 6.10
CA MET A 1 -8.15 7.17 4.66
C MET A 1 -8.58 8.31 3.72
N GLU A 2 -9.77 8.86 3.90
CA GLU A 2 -10.22 9.98 3.08
C GLU A 2 -9.26 11.18 3.14
N TYR A 3 -8.70 11.45 4.30
CA TYR A 3 -7.71 12.51 4.47
C TYR A 3 -6.53 12.36 3.52
N TYR A 4 -6.03 11.13 3.33
CA TYR A 4 -4.89 10.89 2.46
C TYR A 4 -5.26 11.03 0.99
N LEU A 5 -6.48 10.68 0.61
CA LEU A 5 -6.99 10.91 -0.74
C LEU A 5 -7.11 12.39 -1.05
N GLU A 6 -7.63 13.17 -0.12
CA GLU A 6 -7.75 14.63 -0.27
C GLU A 6 -6.37 15.27 -0.40
N ARG A 7 -5.40 14.82 0.39
CA ARG A 7 -4.04 15.34 0.34
C ARG A 7 -3.41 15.15 -1.05
N LYS A 8 -3.72 14.03 -1.73
CA LYS A 8 -3.25 13.77 -3.08
C LYS A 8 -4.20 14.24 -4.17
N ASN A 9 -5.38 14.69 -3.80
CA ASN A 9 -6.44 15.06 -4.74
C ASN A 9 -6.83 13.89 -5.65
N TRP A 10 -6.98 12.70 -5.07
CA TRP A 10 -7.32 11.47 -5.78
C TRP A 10 -8.73 11.02 -5.44
N SER A 11 -9.42 10.42 -6.43
CA SER A 11 -10.66 9.69 -6.20
C SER A 11 -10.34 8.28 -5.71
N GLN A 12 -11.37 7.60 -5.16
CA GLN A 12 -11.25 6.20 -4.75
C GLN A 12 -10.90 5.30 -5.93
N ASN A 13 -11.47 5.58 -7.10
CA ASN A 13 -11.19 4.82 -8.31
C ASN A 13 -9.73 4.95 -8.73
N LYS A 14 -9.19 6.17 -8.69
CA LYS A 14 -7.79 6.40 -9.01
C LYS A 14 -6.87 5.68 -8.03
N LEU A 15 -7.21 5.67 -6.74
CA LEU A 15 -6.45 4.93 -5.74
C LEU A 15 -6.43 3.42 -6.05
N ALA A 16 -7.58 2.85 -6.40
CA ALA A 16 -7.68 1.43 -6.70
C ALA A 16 -6.80 1.06 -7.90
N ILE A 17 -6.85 1.85 -8.96
CA ILE A 17 -6.05 1.61 -10.16
C ILE A 17 -4.55 1.73 -9.83
N ALA A 18 -4.16 2.78 -9.13
CA ALA A 18 -2.76 3.02 -8.79
C ALA A 18 -2.20 1.92 -7.88
N ALA A 19 -3.00 1.41 -6.95
CA ALA A 19 -2.60 0.37 -6.01
C ALA A 19 -2.74 -1.06 -6.56
N ARG A 20 -3.20 -1.22 -7.81
CA ARG A 20 -3.46 -2.51 -8.45
C ARG A 20 -4.50 -3.34 -7.67
N LEU A 21 -5.48 -2.67 -7.09
CA LEU A 21 -6.52 -3.31 -6.29
C LEU A 21 -7.88 -3.16 -6.94
N ASN A 22 -8.82 -4.01 -6.51
CA ASN A 22 -10.20 -3.95 -6.95
C ASN A 22 -10.89 -2.74 -6.33
N GLN A 23 -11.65 -1.97 -7.14
CA GLN A 23 -12.35 -0.78 -6.66
C GLN A 23 -13.32 -1.09 -5.53
N SER A 24 -14.05 -2.20 -5.62
CA SER A 24 -14.96 -2.63 -4.55
C SER A 24 -14.23 -2.86 -3.24
N GLN A 25 -13.06 -3.48 -3.29
CA GLN A 25 -12.23 -3.73 -2.11
C GLN A 25 -11.77 -2.42 -1.48
N VAL A 26 -11.29 -1.48 -2.29
CA VAL A 26 -10.83 -0.17 -1.82
C VAL A 26 -11.99 0.61 -1.18
N ASN A 27 -13.16 0.59 -1.80
CA ASN A 27 -14.35 1.25 -1.24
C ASN A 27 -14.71 0.69 0.14
N LYS A 28 -14.65 -0.64 0.30
CA LYS A 28 -14.93 -1.28 1.58
C LYS A 28 -13.90 -0.89 2.64
N ILE A 29 -12.63 -0.82 2.27
CA ILE A 29 -11.57 -0.40 3.20
C ILE A 29 -11.80 1.04 3.66
N ILE A 30 -12.08 1.95 2.73
CA ILE A 30 -12.31 3.37 3.06
C ILE A 30 -13.53 3.52 3.95
N ASN A 31 -14.59 2.77 3.68
CA ASN A 31 -15.83 2.84 4.46
C ASN A 31 -15.75 2.09 5.79
N GLY A 32 -14.66 1.39 6.06
CA GLY A 32 -14.47 0.67 7.31
C GLY A 32 -15.35 -0.58 7.46
N THR A 33 -15.83 -1.14 6.34
CA THR A 33 -16.71 -2.32 6.37
C THR A 33 -15.98 -3.64 6.20
N VAL A 34 -14.66 -3.61 5.97
CA VAL A 34 -13.85 -4.81 5.83
C VAL A 34 -13.07 -5.05 7.12
N TYR A 35 -13.30 -6.19 7.74
CA TYR A 35 -12.65 -6.55 9.02
C TYR A 35 -11.45 -7.47 8.87
N THR A 36 -11.19 -7.97 7.64
CA THR A 36 -10.16 -8.98 7.40
C THR A 36 -9.19 -8.55 6.30
N VAL A 37 -8.87 -7.26 6.24
CA VAL A 37 -7.91 -6.75 5.26
C VAL A 37 -6.51 -7.26 5.60
N GLN A 38 -5.81 -7.81 4.61
CA GLN A 38 -4.45 -8.29 4.80
C GLN A 38 -3.46 -7.14 4.87
N VAL A 39 -2.35 -7.35 5.59
CA VAL A 39 -1.30 -6.34 5.73
C VAL A 39 -0.73 -5.95 4.36
N ASP A 40 -0.51 -6.93 3.47
CA ASP A 40 0.04 -6.66 2.14
C ASP A 40 -0.85 -5.74 1.30
N THR A 41 -2.17 -5.89 1.40
CA THR A 41 -3.13 -5.00 0.73
C THR A 41 -3.00 -3.57 1.26
N LEU A 42 -2.91 -3.42 2.58
CA LEU A 42 -2.74 -2.11 3.21
C LEU A 42 -1.41 -1.47 2.81
N VAL A 43 -0.36 -2.27 2.68
CA VAL A 43 0.95 -1.79 2.24
C VAL A 43 0.88 -1.22 0.83
N CYS A 44 0.12 -1.85 -0.08
CA CYS A 44 -0.08 -1.29 -1.41
C CYS A 44 -0.66 0.13 -1.35
N LEU A 45 -1.64 0.35 -0.48
CA LEU A 45 -2.22 1.68 -0.28
C LEU A 45 -1.21 2.66 0.30
N CYS A 46 -0.43 2.21 1.29
CA CYS A 46 0.60 3.06 1.91
C CYS A 46 1.64 3.51 0.90
N LEU A 47 2.10 2.62 0.04
CA LEU A 47 3.11 2.94 -0.97
C LEU A 47 2.59 3.95 -1.98
N VAL A 48 1.40 3.74 -2.51
CA VAL A 48 0.81 4.60 -3.53
C VAL A 48 0.46 5.97 -2.98
N LEU A 49 -0.06 6.02 -1.75
CA LEU A 49 -0.36 7.28 -1.08
C LEU A 49 0.89 7.97 -0.55
N GLN A 50 2.03 7.32 -0.63
CA GLN A 50 3.32 7.82 -0.16
C GLN A 50 3.27 8.24 1.31
N LEU A 51 2.64 7.42 2.12
CA LEU A 51 2.57 7.64 3.57
C LEU A 51 3.96 7.40 4.18
N ASN A 52 4.28 8.18 5.22
CA ASN A 52 5.48 7.87 6.00
C ASN A 52 5.19 6.66 6.90
N LEU A 53 6.21 6.20 7.63
CA LEU A 53 6.06 4.99 8.44
C LEU A 53 5.03 5.16 9.56
N ASP A 54 4.98 6.32 10.20
CA ASP A 54 4.02 6.59 11.27
C ASP A 54 2.58 6.61 10.74
N GLU A 55 2.37 7.24 9.59
CA GLU A 55 1.06 7.25 8.93
C GLU A 55 0.63 5.85 8.51
N SER A 56 1.58 5.06 8.01
CA SER A 56 1.32 3.68 7.61
C SER A 56 0.94 2.81 8.79
N LYS A 57 1.62 2.96 9.93
CA LYS A 57 1.26 2.25 11.16
C LYS A 57 -0.12 2.65 11.65
N ASP A 58 -0.48 3.93 11.54
CA ASP A 58 -1.82 4.40 11.90
C ASP A 58 -2.89 3.78 11.00
N LEU A 59 -2.63 3.72 9.69
CA LEU A 59 -3.57 3.09 8.76
C LEU A 59 -3.78 1.61 9.08
N LEU A 60 -2.70 0.87 9.37
CA LEU A 60 -2.81 -0.52 9.76
C LEU A 60 -3.58 -0.67 11.07
N ALA A 61 -3.32 0.19 12.05
CA ALA A 61 -4.00 0.13 13.35
C ALA A 61 -5.51 0.34 13.20
N ARG A 62 -5.94 1.21 12.31
CA ARG A 62 -7.36 1.44 12.03
C ARG A 62 -8.05 0.22 11.45
N ALA A 63 -7.29 -0.65 10.79
CA ALA A 63 -7.78 -1.93 10.26
C ALA A 63 -7.51 -3.09 11.23
N GLU A 64 -7.11 -2.79 12.46
CA GLU A 64 -6.75 -3.77 13.50
C GLU A 64 -5.60 -4.67 13.06
N ARG A 65 -4.62 -4.10 12.37
CA ARG A 65 -3.41 -4.78 11.91
C ARG A 65 -2.17 -4.08 12.44
N ALA A 66 -1.04 -4.78 12.41
CA ALA A 66 0.25 -4.22 12.80
C ALA A 66 1.36 -4.97 12.07
N PHE A 67 2.51 -4.31 11.92
CA PHE A 67 3.70 -4.99 11.41
C PHE A 67 4.26 -5.91 12.51
N SER A 68 4.62 -7.13 12.11
CA SER A 68 5.29 -8.05 13.02
C SER A 68 6.79 -7.75 13.04
N PRO A 69 7.39 -7.42 14.19
CA PRO A 69 8.83 -7.14 14.24
C PRO A 69 9.69 -8.36 13.93
N ALA A 70 9.15 -9.56 14.06
CA ALA A 70 9.87 -10.80 13.78
C ALA A 70 9.79 -11.22 12.31
N SER A 71 8.91 -10.60 11.51
CA SER A 71 8.71 -10.98 10.11
C SER A 71 9.65 -10.23 9.20
N VAL A 72 10.48 -10.96 8.44
CA VAL A 72 11.36 -10.36 7.42
C VAL A 72 10.51 -9.67 6.34
N LEU A 73 9.38 -10.25 5.99
CA LEU A 73 8.44 -9.67 5.02
C LEU A 73 7.95 -8.30 5.49
N HIS A 74 7.50 -8.21 6.75
CA HIS A 74 7.01 -6.94 7.28
C HIS A 74 8.13 -5.91 7.44
N GLN A 75 9.33 -6.33 7.79
CA GLN A 75 10.50 -5.45 7.83
C GLN A 75 10.79 -4.86 6.45
N THR A 76 10.68 -5.68 5.41
CA THR A 76 10.88 -5.24 4.02
C THR A 76 9.78 -4.26 3.60
N TYR A 77 8.53 -4.50 3.99
CA TYR A 77 7.45 -3.54 3.74
C TYR A 77 7.75 -2.18 4.35
N GLN A 78 8.24 -2.15 5.58
CA GLN A 78 8.59 -0.90 6.25
C GLN A 78 9.71 -0.16 5.53
N GLU A 79 10.71 -0.89 5.02
CA GLU A 79 11.79 -0.31 4.22
C GLU A 79 11.25 0.32 2.93
N LEU A 80 10.36 -0.39 2.22
CA LEU A 80 9.74 0.12 1.01
C LEU A 80 8.93 1.40 1.30
N ILE A 81 8.19 1.40 2.39
CA ILE A 81 7.40 2.58 2.80
C ILE A 81 8.33 3.79 3.00
N LYS A 82 9.45 3.61 3.69
CA LYS A 82 10.41 4.68 3.92
C LYS A 82 11.00 5.23 2.62
N ILE A 83 11.31 4.34 1.67
CA ILE A 83 11.88 4.73 0.38
C ILE A 83 10.85 5.52 -0.43
N TYR A 84 9.64 4.98 -0.55
CA TYR A 84 8.63 5.58 -1.43
C TYR A 84 7.99 6.85 -0.86
N ALA A 85 7.99 7.01 0.45
CA ALA A 85 7.49 8.24 1.06
C ALA A 85 8.27 9.48 0.62
N LYS A 86 9.54 9.30 0.26
CA LYS A 86 10.44 10.38 -0.15
C LYS A 86 10.58 10.52 -1.67
N ARG A 87 10.04 9.57 -2.43
CA ARG A 87 10.19 9.53 -3.88
C ARG A 87 9.09 10.35 -4.55
N PRO A 88 9.41 11.21 -5.53
CA PRO A 88 8.35 11.86 -6.29
C PRO A 88 7.59 10.82 -7.10
N LEU A 89 6.26 10.80 -6.95
CA LEU A 89 5.40 9.88 -7.67
C LEU A 89 4.80 10.59 -8.87
N ASP A 90 5.20 10.16 -10.06
CA ASP A 90 4.55 10.56 -11.29
C ASP A 90 3.38 9.59 -11.53
N CYS A 91 2.17 10.11 -11.55
CA CYS A 91 0.96 9.32 -11.71
C CYS A 91 0.90 8.56 -13.03
N SER A 92 1.73 8.91 -13.99
CA SER A 92 1.76 8.23 -15.30
C SER A 92 2.62 6.97 -15.30
N ASP A 93 3.41 6.71 -14.24
CA ASP A 93 4.36 5.59 -14.21
C ASP A 93 4.09 4.65 -13.03
N ASN A 94 2.83 4.23 -12.87
CA ASN A 94 2.46 3.32 -11.79
C ASN A 94 3.00 1.90 -12.00
N VAL A 95 3.21 1.50 -13.25
CA VAL A 95 3.67 0.15 -13.58
C VAL A 95 5.08 -0.09 -13.05
N GLY A 96 6.01 0.82 -13.33
CA GLY A 96 7.39 0.71 -12.85
C GLY A 96 7.50 0.79 -11.35
N PHE A 97 6.59 1.52 -10.71
CA PHE A 97 6.57 1.71 -9.26
C PHE A 97 6.42 0.38 -8.51
N PHE A 98 5.40 -0.42 -8.86
CA PHE A 98 5.17 -1.71 -8.20
C PHE A 98 6.11 -2.80 -8.71
N ASP A 99 6.53 -2.74 -9.97
CA ASP A 99 7.49 -3.70 -10.49
C ASP A 99 8.80 -3.65 -9.73
N GLU A 100 9.27 -2.46 -9.38
CA GLU A 100 10.48 -2.29 -8.59
C GLU A 100 10.30 -2.89 -7.18
N ALA A 101 9.17 -2.63 -6.53
CA ALA A 101 8.87 -3.18 -5.21
C ALA A 101 8.81 -4.72 -5.25
N ASP A 102 8.14 -5.28 -6.26
CA ASP A 102 8.03 -6.72 -6.44
C ASP A 102 9.40 -7.34 -6.71
N HIS A 103 10.26 -6.65 -7.45
CA HIS A 103 11.62 -7.12 -7.71
C HIS A 103 12.45 -7.21 -6.42
N ILE A 104 12.34 -6.20 -5.55
CA ILE A 104 13.02 -6.20 -4.27
C ILE A 104 12.55 -7.37 -3.40
N LEU A 105 11.24 -7.60 -3.35
CA LEU A 105 10.67 -8.72 -2.60
C LEU A 105 11.14 -10.06 -3.16
N THR A 106 11.10 -10.24 -4.47
CA THR A 106 11.52 -11.47 -5.13
C THR A 106 13.00 -11.75 -4.88
N ALA A 107 13.84 -10.72 -4.91
CA ALA A 107 15.27 -10.88 -4.67
C ALA A 107 15.57 -11.38 -3.25
N LYS A 108 14.67 -11.16 -2.31
CA LYS A 108 14.78 -11.65 -0.93
C LYS A 108 14.05 -12.98 -0.70
N GLY A 109 13.50 -13.58 -1.76
CA GLY A 109 12.72 -14.81 -1.65
C GLY A 109 11.35 -14.62 -0.99
N LEU A 110 10.82 -13.40 -1.04
CA LEU A 110 9.54 -13.05 -0.42
C LEU A 110 8.43 -12.99 -1.47
N PRO A 111 7.15 -13.21 -1.06
CA PRO A 111 6.03 -13.08 -2.00
C PRO A 111 5.87 -11.63 -2.46
N VAL A 112 5.43 -11.47 -3.71
CA VAL A 112 5.17 -10.15 -4.29
C VAL A 112 3.90 -9.54 -3.71
N LEU A 113 3.75 -8.21 -3.91
CA LEU A 113 2.56 -7.50 -3.46
C LEU A 113 1.33 -7.93 -4.27
N PRO A 114 0.11 -7.81 -3.69
CA PRO A 114 -1.12 -8.16 -4.40
C PRO A 114 -1.29 -7.38 -5.68
N ASN A 115 -1.90 -8.02 -6.67
CA ASN A 115 -2.22 -7.38 -7.95
C ASN A 115 -3.53 -8.00 -8.48
N CYS A 116 -4.62 -7.28 -8.38
CA CYS A 116 -5.93 -7.75 -8.82
C CYS A 116 -6.11 -7.73 -10.34
N TYR A 117 -5.15 -7.21 -11.08
CA TYR A 117 -5.20 -7.13 -12.54
C TYR A 117 -4.38 -8.23 -13.22
N ARG A 118 -3.82 -9.15 -12.47
CA ARG A 118 -3.14 -10.34 -13.02
C ARG A 118 -4.13 -11.44 -13.33
#